data_e6276f14a71ad6a2256fa89f5decf694
#
_entry.id   e6276f14a71ad6a2256fa89f5decf694
#
_cell.length_a   1.000
_cell.length_b   1.000
_cell.length_c   1.000
_cell.angle_alpha   90.00
_cell.angle_beta   90.00
_cell.angle_gamma   90.00
#
_symmetry.space_group_name_H-M   'P 1'
#
loop_
_entity.id
_entity.type
_entity.pdbx_description
1 polymer ?
#
loop_
_entity_poly.entity_id
_entity_poly.type
_entity_poly.pdbx_seq_one_letter_code
_entity_poly.pdbx_strand_id
1 'polypeptide(L)'
;MADPPAADDTFFPTIREKFPLLLHDYLGQLADPLSDHALERARNLQQLYRGPWIAEHFQCLHTEDGKYTLDYVFPPLYTEDFLRRFVANTRRLAEFVGAPLVMENIPGFFSVEHAQMSEPEFLRRFFEETGCGFLIDVPHLWLAAHYQRRNPREYIGEFPLDKVVEIHVGGVEDDRDLGGPWVAPTRPTREILELGVWIVERAPRLRAVTVDQFSPALTADVMFESVEMTREAFGVRAAARKTA
;
A
#
# COMPACT_ATOMS: atom_id res chain seq x y z
N MET A 1 1.04 16.41 -8.26
CA MET A 1 1.94 15.26 -8.49
C MET A 1 3.17 15.74 -9.23
N ALA A 2 4.37 15.41 -8.78
CA ALA A 2 5.58 15.81 -9.51
C ALA A 2 5.66 15.05 -10.84
N ASP A 3 6.08 15.73 -11.89
CA ASP A 3 6.39 15.07 -13.16
C ASP A 3 7.55 14.07 -12.96
N PRO A 4 7.60 12.98 -13.73
CA PRO A 4 8.72 12.07 -13.69
C PRO A 4 10.04 12.85 -13.94
N PRO A 5 11.14 12.41 -13.34
CA PRO A 5 12.43 13.08 -13.50
C PRO A 5 12.79 13.22 -14.99
N ALA A 6 13.49 14.30 -15.32
CA ALA A 6 13.90 14.59 -16.69
C ALA A 6 14.76 13.43 -17.26
N ALA A 7 14.75 13.26 -18.56
CA ALA A 7 15.44 12.14 -19.24
C ALA A 7 16.96 12.06 -18.99
N ASP A 8 17.56 13.17 -18.56
CA ASP A 8 18.99 13.28 -18.21
C ASP A 8 19.29 13.07 -16.72
N ASP A 9 18.25 12.82 -15.90
CA ASP A 9 18.43 12.51 -14.49
C ASP A 9 19.13 11.16 -14.32
N THR A 10 20.35 11.19 -13.82
CA THR A 10 21.17 10.01 -13.56
C THR A 10 20.95 9.42 -12.15
N PHE A 11 20.15 10.08 -11.30
CA PHE A 11 19.94 9.65 -9.92
C PHE A 11 19.35 8.25 -9.83
N PHE A 12 18.17 8.02 -10.44
CA PHE A 12 17.52 6.71 -10.38
C PHE A 12 18.32 5.58 -11.05
N PRO A 13 18.92 5.76 -12.24
CA PRO A 13 19.84 4.78 -12.80
C PRO A 13 20.98 4.40 -11.85
N THR A 14 21.63 5.40 -11.21
CA THR A 14 22.74 5.17 -10.27
C THR A 14 22.30 4.41 -9.02
N ILE A 15 21.13 4.76 -8.44
CA ILE A 15 20.59 4.06 -7.27
C ILE A 15 20.23 2.62 -7.62
N ARG A 16 19.59 2.40 -8.78
CA ARG A 16 19.19 1.06 -9.25
C ARG A 16 20.39 0.10 -9.44
N GLU A 17 21.55 0.60 -9.82
CA GLU A 17 22.77 -0.21 -9.90
C GLU A 17 23.20 -0.77 -8.54
N LYS A 18 22.85 -0.10 -7.46
CA LYS A 18 23.24 -0.45 -6.08
C LYS A 18 22.14 -1.16 -5.31
N PHE A 19 20.89 -0.84 -5.59
CA PHE A 19 19.74 -1.28 -4.82
C PHE A 19 18.58 -1.69 -5.74
N PRO A 20 17.84 -2.78 -5.41
CA PRO A 20 16.56 -3.03 -6.05
C PRO A 20 15.58 -1.91 -5.68
N LEU A 21 14.83 -1.42 -6.66
CA LEU A 21 13.82 -0.39 -6.45
C LEU A 21 12.42 -1.00 -6.51
N LEU A 22 11.56 -0.58 -5.60
CA LEU A 22 10.12 -0.81 -5.67
C LEU A 22 9.46 0.49 -6.10
N LEU A 23 8.53 0.40 -7.04
CA LEU A 23 7.75 1.53 -7.49
C LEU A 23 6.42 1.54 -6.74
N HIS A 24 6.20 2.61 -6.00
CA HIS A 24 4.93 2.89 -5.36
C HIS A 24 4.50 4.31 -5.72
N ASP A 25 3.39 4.46 -6.42
CA ASP A 25 2.93 5.76 -6.93
C ASP A 25 1.42 5.77 -7.12
N TYR A 26 0.87 6.96 -7.18
CA TYR A 26 -0.50 7.25 -7.59
C TYR A 26 -0.56 7.31 -9.13
N LEU A 27 -0.53 6.16 -9.78
CA LEU A 27 -0.51 6.06 -11.24
C LEU A 27 -1.81 6.51 -11.90
N GLY A 28 -2.87 6.42 -11.15
CA GLY A 28 -4.21 6.80 -11.56
C GLY A 28 -5.22 6.21 -10.62
N GLN A 29 -6.37 6.87 -10.53
CA GLN A 29 -7.48 6.34 -9.77
C GLN A 29 -8.07 5.13 -10.50
N LEU A 30 -7.80 3.91 -10.00
CA LEU A 30 -8.33 2.68 -10.62
C LEU A 30 -9.87 2.56 -10.52
N ALA A 31 -10.50 3.42 -9.73
CA ALA A 31 -11.95 3.57 -9.71
C ALA A 31 -12.52 4.20 -10.99
N ASP A 32 -11.71 5.00 -11.69
CA ASP A 32 -12.09 5.74 -12.90
C ASP A 32 -11.44 5.15 -14.15
N PRO A 33 -11.98 5.42 -15.35
CA PRO A 33 -11.34 5.01 -16.59
C PRO A 33 -9.93 5.57 -16.71
N LEU A 34 -8.94 4.70 -16.92
CA LEU A 34 -7.56 5.10 -17.10
C LEU A 34 -7.39 5.87 -18.41
N SER A 35 -6.82 7.08 -18.32
CA SER A 35 -6.44 7.87 -19.49
C SER A 35 -5.16 7.29 -20.13
N ASP A 36 -4.97 7.57 -21.42
CA ASP A 36 -3.73 7.19 -22.12
C ASP A 36 -2.51 7.84 -21.46
N HIS A 37 -2.65 9.06 -20.94
CA HIS A 37 -1.59 9.74 -20.19
C HIS A 37 -1.19 8.99 -18.92
N ALA A 38 -2.15 8.50 -18.14
CA ALA A 38 -1.87 7.70 -16.94
C ALA A 38 -1.16 6.38 -17.28
N LEU A 39 -1.59 5.71 -18.34
CA LEU A 39 -0.96 4.48 -18.83
C LEU A 39 0.49 4.71 -19.28
N GLU A 40 0.73 5.75 -20.09
CA GLU A 40 2.07 6.10 -20.55
C GLU A 40 2.98 6.51 -19.38
N ARG A 41 2.47 7.28 -18.43
CA ARG A 41 3.21 7.63 -17.21
C ARG A 41 3.62 6.38 -16.42
N ALA A 42 2.71 5.45 -16.20
CA ALA A 42 2.99 4.19 -15.52
C ALA A 42 4.08 3.38 -16.23
N ARG A 43 4.02 3.29 -17.57
CA ARG A 43 5.02 2.60 -18.38
C ARG A 43 6.40 3.26 -18.27
N ASN A 44 6.46 4.59 -18.35
CA ASN A 44 7.70 5.34 -18.26
C ASN A 44 8.36 5.16 -16.88
N LEU A 45 7.56 5.23 -15.80
CA LEU A 45 8.03 4.96 -14.45
C LEU A 45 8.55 3.52 -14.30
N GLN A 46 7.82 2.52 -14.80
CA GLN A 46 8.30 1.14 -14.76
C GLN A 46 9.62 0.95 -15.52
N GLN A 47 9.78 1.59 -16.67
CA GLN A 47 11.04 1.55 -17.42
C GLN A 47 12.20 2.21 -16.66
N LEU A 48 11.91 3.29 -15.94
CA LEU A 48 12.88 4.01 -15.12
C LEU A 48 13.28 3.20 -13.87
N TYR A 49 12.34 2.71 -13.11
CA TYR A 49 12.58 1.99 -11.85
C TYR A 49 12.97 0.53 -12.09
N ARG A 50 12.38 -0.14 -13.07
CA ARG A 50 12.56 -1.58 -13.36
C ARG A 50 12.31 -2.45 -12.13
N GLY A 51 11.34 -2.05 -11.31
CA GLY A 51 10.93 -2.80 -10.12
C GLY A 51 10.28 -4.15 -10.48
N PRO A 52 10.27 -5.10 -9.55
CA PRO A 52 9.62 -6.40 -9.77
C PRO A 52 8.09 -6.32 -9.84
N TRP A 53 7.52 -5.23 -9.35
CA TRP A 53 6.09 -4.88 -9.42
C TRP A 53 5.90 -3.37 -9.30
N ILE A 54 4.67 -2.94 -9.53
CA ILE A 54 4.20 -1.58 -9.26
C ILE A 54 3.15 -1.67 -8.18
N ALA A 55 3.30 -0.89 -7.12
CA ALA A 55 2.29 -0.78 -6.06
C ALA A 55 1.37 0.43 -6.32
N GLU A 56 0.08 0.25 -6.04
CA GLU A 56 -0.98 1.24 -6.17
C GLU A 56 -2.01 1.06 -5.05
N HIS A 57 -2.81 2.08 -4.78
CA HIS A 57 -3.76 2.09 -3.67
C HIS A 57 -5.18 1.73 -4.09
N PHE A 58 -5.95 1.13 -3.17
CA PHE A 58 -7.42 1.03 -3.26
C PHE A 58 -8.06 2.35 -2.85
N GLN A 59 -8.02 3.34 -3.73
CA GLN A 59 -8.46 4.70 -3.38
C GLN A 59 -9.34 5.36 -4.43
N CYS A 60 -10.11 6.34 -3.95
CA CYS A 60 -10.79 7.33 -4.74
C CYS A 60 -10.20 8.71 -4.42
N LEU A 61 -9.74 9.44 -5.45
CA LEU A 61 -9.12 10.77 -5.33
C LEU A 61 -10.00 11.89 -5.89
N HIS A 62 -11.03 11.53 -6.67
CA HIS A 62 -11.91 12.47 -7.35
C HIS A 62 -13.36 12.05 -7.16
N THR A 63 -14.28 13.00 -7.34
CA THR A 63 -15.69 12.67 -7.50
C THR A 63 -15.93 11.95 -8.83
N GLU A 64 -17.01 11.17 -8.93
CA GLU A 64 -17.32 10.36 -10.13
C GLU A 64 -17.38 11.18 -11.43
N ASP A 65 -17.81 12.46 -11.34
CA ASP A 65 -17.84 13.38 -12.47
C ASP A 65 -16.49 14.08 -12.74
N GLY A 66 -15.46 13.77 -11.96
CA GLY A 66 -14.10 14.34 -12.08
C GLY A 66 -13.98 15.83 -11.77
N LYS A 67 -15.06 16.48 -11.28
CA LYS A 67 -15.05 17.94 -11.04
C LYS A 67 -14.30 18.35 -9.80
N TYR A 68 -14.25 17.47 -8.82
CA TYR A 68 -13.63 17.78 -7.53
C TYR A 68 -12.56 16.76 -7.21
N THR A 69 -11.37 17.24 -6.90
CA THR A 69 -10.31 16.44 -6.29
C THR A 69 -10.58 16.36 -4.78
N LEU A 70 -10.49 15.17 -4.23
CA LEU A 70 -10.54 14.95 -2.80
C LEU A 70 -9.10 15.16 -2.28
N ASP A 71 -8.92 16.01 -1.27
CA ASP A 71 -7.60 16.31 -0.70
C ASP A 71 -7.06 15.15 0.16
N TYR A 72 -7.72 14.02 0.12
CA TYR A 72 -7.39 12.82 0.88
C TYR A 72 -7.76 11.54 0.12
N VAL A 73 -7.14 10.41 0.50
CA VAL A 73 -7.46 9.09 -0.03
C VAL A 73 -8.74 8.56 0.61
N PHE A 74 -9.76 8.30 -0.20
CA PHE A 74 -11.03 7.71 0.26
C PHE A 74 -11.15 6.27 -0.22
N PRO A 75 -11.72 5.38 0.59
CA PRO A 75 -12.01 4.02 0.16
C PRO A 75 -13.04 4.01 -0.98
N PRO A 76 -12.99 2.99 -1.86
CA PRO A 76 -14.08 2.76 -2.81
C PRO A 76 -15.38 2.44 -2.07
N LEU A 77 -16.51 2.68 -2.72
CA LEU A 77 -17.78 2.13 -2.27
C LEU A 77 -17.77 0.62 -2.51
N TYR A 78 -17.56 -0.21 -1.51
CA TYR A 78 -17.47 -1.67 -1.63
C TYR A 78 -18.73 -2.29 -2.26
N THR A 79 -18.92 -2.05 -3.57
CA THR A 79 -20.07 -2.48 -4.39
C THR A 79 -19.58 -3.30 -5.58
N GLU A 80 -20.50 -4.07 -6.20
CA GLU A 80 -20.22 -4.86 -7.40
C GLU A 80 -19.73 -3.98 -8.58
N ASP A 81 -20.24 -2.77 -8.69
CA ASP A 81 -19.84 -1.85 -9.76
C ASP A 81 -18.40 -1.36 -9.59
N PHE A 82 -18.04 -0.91 -8.40
CA PHE A 82 -16.66 -0.54 -8.10
C PHE A 82 -15.70 -1.72 -8.26
N LEU A 83 -16.07 -2.91 -7.79
CA LEU A 83 -15.24 -4.11 -7.97
C LEU A 83 -14.96 -4.37 -9.46
N ARG A 84 -15.99 -4.35 -10.31
CA ARG A 84 -15.81 -4.54 -11.77
C ARG A 84 -14.89 -3.48 -12.38
N ARG A 85 -15.04 -2.20 -11.98
CA ARG A 85 -14.18 -1.11 -12.48
C ARG A 85 -12.74 -1.30 -12.07
N PHE A 86 -12.48 -1.56 -10.79
CA PHE A 86 -11.13 -1.83 -10.29
C PHE A 86 -10.49 -3.01 -11.00
N VAL A 87 -11.19 -4.14 -11.13
CA VAL A 87 -10.70 -5.32 -11.85
C VAL A 87 -10.35 -5.01 -13.29
N ALA A 88 -11.25 -4.34 -14.03
CA ALA A 88 -11.04 -4.02 -15.44
C ALA A 88 -9.85 -3.07 -15.63
N ASN A 89 -9.74 -2.01 -14.82
CA ASN A 89 -8.67 -1.02 -14.92
C ASN A 89 -7.33 -1.60 -14.49
N THR A 90 -7.30 -2.43 -13.45
CA THR A 90 -6.10 -3.12 -12.99
C THR A 90 -5.55 -4.05 -14.05
N ARG A 91 -6.40 -4.86 -14.68
CA ARG A 91 -5.99 -5.74 -15.80
C ARG A 91 -5.43 -4.93 -16.98
N ARG A 92 -6.13 -3.84 -17.36
CA ARG A 92 -5.68 -2.95 -18.44
C ARG A 92 -4.32 -2.33 -18.13
N LEU A 93 -4.12 -1.84 -16.90
CA LEU A 93 -2.84 -1.25 -16.47
C LEU A 93 -1.73 -2.30 -16.49
N ALA A 94 -1.95 -3.46 -15.89
CA ALA A 94 -0.96 -4.55 -15.84
C ALA A 94 -0.55 -5.02 -17.25
N GLU A 95 -1.51 -5.21 -18.15
CA GLU A 95 -1.26 -5.58 -19.55
C GLU A 95 -0.45 -4.51 -20.29
N PHE A 96 -0.85 -3.23 -20.13
CA PHE A 96 -0.19 -2.13 -20.81
C PHE A 96 1.25 -1.91 -20.35
N VAL A 97 1.50 -2.02 -19.06
CA VAL A 97 2.83 -1.80 -18.46
C VAL A 97 3.71 -3.04 -18.59
N GLY A 98 3.13 -4.24 -18.65
CA GLY A 98 3.86 -5.51 -18.71
C GLY A 98 4.56 -5.87 -17.40
N ALA A 99 4.05 -5.39 -16.25
CA ALA A 99 4.59 -5.69 -14.92
C ALA A 99 3.46 -6.12 -13.96
N PRO A 100 3.75 -6.98 -12.95
CA PRO A 100 2.80 -7.30 -11.91
C PRO A 100 2.37 -6.04 -11.15
N LEU A 101 1.10 -5.99 -10.74
CA LEU A 101 0.59 -4.97 -9.84
C LEU A 101 0.42 -5.53 -8.43
N VAL A 102 0.63 -4.68 -7.46
CA VAL A 102 0.40 -4.92 -6.04
C VAL A 102 -0.51 -3.81 -5.51
N MET A 103 -1.56 -4.17 -4.78
CA MET A 103 -2.57 -3.22 -4.36
C MET A 103 -2.54 -3.04 -2.86
N GLU A 104 -2.51 -1.80 -2.41
CA GLU A 104 -2.41 -1.41 -1.01
C GLU A 104 -3.76 -1.01 -0.42
N ASN A 105 -4.00 -1.46 0.83
CA ASN A 105 -5.09 -0.95 1.64
C ASN A 105 -4.81 0.48 2.09
N ILE A 106 -5.85 1.28 2.17
CA ILE A 106 -5.77 2.66 2.68
C ILE A 106 -6.20 2.74 4.14
N PRO A 107 -5.86 3.82 4.88
CA PRO A 107 -6.33 4.00 6.24
C PRO A 107 -7.84 4.22 6.26
N GLY A 108 -8.55 3.36 7.01
CA GLY A 108 -10.00 3.40 7.14
C GLY A 108 -10.44 3.85 8.54
N PHE A 109 -10.85 5.10 8.70
CA PHE A 109 -11.33 5.65 9.98
C PHE A 109 -12.83 5.93 10.02
N PHE A 110 -13.54 5.50 8.98
CA PHE A 110 -15.02 5.57 8.92
C PHE A 110 -15.57 4.34 8.21
N SER A 111 -16.83 4.01 8.46
CA SER A 111 -17.54 2.96 7.72
C SER A 111 -18.12 3.54 6.43
N VAL A 112 -18.01 2.78 5.34
CA VAL A 112 -18.60 3.13 4.05
C VAL A 112 -20.10 2.78 4.10
N GLU A 113 -20.96 3.80 4.10
CA GLU A 113 -22.39 3.59 3.98
C GLU A 113 -22.77 3.01 2.60
N HIS A 114 -23.85 2.27 2.54
CA HIS A 114 -24.35 1.62 1.33
C HIS A 114 -23.39 0.59 0.70
N ALA A 115 -22.40 0.11 1.45
CA ALA A 115 -21.57 -1.02 1.01
C ALA A 115 -22.43 -2.27 0.78
N GLN A 116 -22.18 -2.99 -0.30
CA GLN A 116 -22.84 -4.26 -0.62
C GLN A 116 -22.07 -5.46 -0.07
N MET A 117 -20.80 -5.24 0.29
CA MET A 117 -19.92 -6.25 0.86
C MET A 117 -18.93 -5.58 1.83
N SER A 118 -18.28 -6.36 2.68
CA SER A 118 -17.22 -5.86 3.55
C SER A 118 -15.93 -5.57 2.77
N GLU A 119 -15.05 -4.73 3.32
CA GLU A 119 -13.73 -4.48 2.73
C GLU A 119 -12.93 -5.77 2.53
N PRO A 120 -12.77 -6.68 3.51
CA PRO A 120 -12.05 -7.93 3.31
C PRO A 120 -12.65 -8.80 2.20
N GLU A 121 -13.98 -8.81 2.03
CA GLU A 121 -14.65 -9.54 0.96
C GLU A 121 -14.36 -8.91 -0.41
N PHE A 122 -14.47 -7.59 -0.52
CA PHE A 122 -14.14 -6.86 -1.74
C PHE A 122 -12.71 -7.14 -2.18
N LEU A 123 -11.74 -7.04 -1.27
CA LEU A 123 -10.33 -7.29 -1.56
C LEU A 123 -10.08 -8.76 -1.94
N ARG A 124 -10.69 -9.70 -1.24
CA ARG A 124 -10.55 -11.13 -1.58
C ARG A 124 -10.99 -11.41 -3.01
N ARG A 125 -12.18 -10.95 -3.39
CA ARG A 125 -12.73 -11.12 -4.74
C ARG A 125 -11.86 -10.41 -5.78
N PHE A 126 -11.43 -9.19 -5.49
CA PHE A 126 -10.52 -8.45 -6.37
C PHE A 126 -9.23 -9.23 -6.66
N PHE A 127 -8.56 -9.75 -5.63
CA PHE A 127 -7.32 -10.52 -5.80
C PHE A 127 -7.55 -11.88 -6.48
N GLU A 128 -8.68 -12.51 -6.27
CA GLU A 128 -9.06 -13.75 -6.99
C GLU A 128 -9.25 -13.47 -8.49
N GLU A 129 -9.89 -12.36 -8.84
CA GLU A 129 -10.17 -12.00 -10.22
C GLU A 129 -8.96 -11.46 -10.97
N THR A 130 -8.08 -10.69 -10.31
CA THR A 130 -6.95 -10.04 -10.97
C THR A 130 -5.65 -10.83 -10.91
N GLY A 131 -5.48 -11.64 -9.87
CA GLY A 131 -4.21 -12.31 -9.57
C GLY A 131 -3.12 -11.38 -9.03
N CYS A 132 -3.42 -10.11 -8.76
CA CYS A 132 -2.50 -9.13 -8.18
C CYS A 132 -1.96 -9.58 -6.81
N GLY A 133 -0.83 -8.99 -6.41
CA GLY A 133 -0.33 -9.08 -5.05
C GLY A 133 -1.06 -8.11 -4.11
N PHE A 134 -1.04 -8.43 -2.83
CA PHE A 134 -1.52 -7.54 -1.78
C PHE A 134 -0.34 -6.89 -1.07
N LEU A 135 -0.37 -5.57 -0.92
CA LEU A 135 0.48 -4.80 -0.03
C LEU A 135 -0.35 -4.45 1.20
N ILE A 136 0.09 -4.91 2.35
CA ILE A 136 -0.51 -4.52 3.62
C ILE A 136 0.31 -3.38 4.23
N ASP A 137 -0.30 -2.21 4.35
CA ASP A 137 0.17 -1.19 5.28
C ASP A 137 -0.42 -1.48 6.67
N VAL A 138 0.47 -1.85 7.60
CA VAL A 138 0.09 -2.28 8.96
C VAL A 138 -0.49 -1.12 9.77
N PRO A 139 0.12 0.07 9.82
CA PRO A 139 -0.47 1.27 10.35
C PRO A 139 -1.90 1.53 9.88
N HIS A 140 -2.17 1.42 8.56
CA HIS A 140 -3.50 1.67 8.01
C HIS A 140 -4.55 0.70 8.55
N LEU A 141 -4.24 -0.61 8.58
CA LEU A 141 -5.18 -1.59 9.13
C LEU A 141 -5.31 -1.50 10.66
N TRP A 142 -4.23 -1.13 11.36
CA TRP A 142 -4.29 -0.87 12.79
C TRP A 142 -5.20 0.33 13.10
N LEU A 143 -5.06 1.43 12.35
CA LEU A 143 -5.96 2.60 12.45
C LEU A 143 -7.42 2.22 12.16
N ALA A 144 -7.67 1.47 11.09
CA ALA A 144 -9.01 1.01 10.77
C ALA A 144 -9.63 0.18 11.89
N ALA A 145 -8.88 -0.74 12.48
CA ALA A 145 -9.32 -1.53 13.64
C ALA A 145 -9.59 -0.64 14.86
N HIS A 146 -8.70 0.33 15.13
CA HIS A 146 -8.84 1.28 16.24
C HIS A 146 -10.16 2.08 16.13
N TYR A 147 -10.39 2.74 14.99
CA TYR A 147 -11.59 3.57 14.79
C TYR A 147 -12.88 2.75 14.72
N GLN A 148 -12.81 1.51 14.27
CA GLN A 148 -13.91 0.56 14.30
C GLN A 148 -14.08 -0.14 15.67
N ARG A 149 -13.21 0.14 16.66
CA ARG A 149 -13.20 -0.47 18.00
C ARG A 149 -13.12 -2.00 17.94
N ARG A 150 -12.30 -2.52 17.05
CA ARG A 150 -12.05 -3.94 16.83
C ARG A 150 -10.66 -4.35 17.30
N ASN A 151 -10.49 -5.62 17.63
CA ASN A 151 -9.16 -6.16 17.86
C ASN A 151 -8.36 -6.17 16.55
N PRO A 152 -7.14 -5.57 16.48
CA PRO A 152 -6.38 -5.47 15.24
C PRO A 152 -6.07 -6.83 14.60
N ARG A 153 -5.71 -7.86 15.38
CA ARG A 153 -5.40 -9.20 14.83
C ARG A 153 -6.64 -9.90 14.27
N GLU A 154 -7.79 -9.73 14.92
CA GLU A 154 -9.05 -10.28 14.42
C GLU A 154 -9.45 -9.59 13.12
N TYR A 155 -9.37 -8.26 13.10
CA TYR A 155 -9.71 -7.46 11.92
C TYR A 155 -8.78 -7.80 10.73
N ILE A 156 -7.47 -7.76 10.93
CA ILE A 156 -6.48 -8.07 9.89
C ILE A 156 -6.62 -9.53 9.43
N GLY A 157 -7.00 -10.44 10.31
CA GLY A 157 -7.21 -11.86 9.98
C GLY A 157 -8.33 -12.13 8.98
N GLU A 158 -9.23 -11.18 8.74
CA GLU A 158 -10.29 -11.29 7.74
C GLU A 158 -9.80 -11.02 6.32
N PHE A 159 -8.62 -10.39 6.17
CA PHE A 159 -8.04 -10.05 4.88
C PHE A 159 -7.33 -11.26 4.23
N PRO A 160 -7.18 -11.29 2.90
CA PRO A 160 -6.55 -12.38 2.18
C PRO A 160 -5.02 -12.41 2.36
N LEU A 161 -4.55 -12.83 3.54
CA LEU A 161 -3.13 -12.82 3.91
C LEU A 161 -2.26 -13.72 3.01
N ASP A 162 -2.85 -14.72 2.35
CA ASP A 162 -2.18 -15.57 1.36
C ASP A 162 -1.80 -14.83 0.07
N LYS A 163 -2.36 -13.65 -0.17
CA LYS A 163 -2.05 -12.78 -1.32
C LYS A 163 -0.95 -11.76 -1.03
N VAL A 164 -0.56 -11.60 0.24
CA VAL A 164 0.41 -10.57 0.66
C VAL A 164 1.79 -10.83 0.08
N VAL A 165 2.31 -9.84 -0.63
CA VAL A 165 3.68 -9.85 -1.22
C VAL A 165 4.57 -8.77 -0.65
N GLU A 166 3.97 -7.71 -0.09
CA GLU A 166 4.68 -6.59 0.52
C GLU A 166 3.96 -6.16 1.81
N ILE A 167 4.74 -5.68 2.78
CA ILE A 167 4.24 -5.09 4.02
C ILE A 167 4.90 -3.74 4.20
N HIS A 168 4.10 -2.72 4.48
CA HIS A 168 4.57 -1.44 4.98
C HIS A 168 4.47 -1.39 6.50
N VAL A 169 5.48 -0.78 7.12
CA VAL A 169 5.49 -0.42 8.53
C VAL A 169 5.86 1.05 8.67
N GLY A 170 5.27 1.73 9.64
CA GLY A 170 5.49 3.16 9.86
C GLY A 170 5.13 3.57 11.28
N GLY A 171 5.33 4.86 11.58
CA GLY A 171 4.96 5.42 12.86
C GLY A 171 3.47 5.73 12.95
N VAL A 172 2.95 5.63 14.18
CA VAL A 172 1.61 6.12 14.54
C VAL A 172 1.72 6.88 15.85
N GLU A 173 1.01 7.99 15.96
CA GLU A 173 0.91 8.79 17.19
C GLU A 173 -0.44 9.50 17.28
N ASP A 174 -0.78 9.96 18.47
CA ASP A 174 -2.01 10.71 18.68
C ASP A 174 -1.93 12.08 18.00
N ASP A 175 -2.85 12.35 17.11
CA ASP A 175 -3.04 13.64 16.47
C ASP A 175 -4.10 14.43 17.23
N ARG A 176 -3.74 15.64 17.70
CA ARG A 176 -4.64 16.47 18.51
C ARG A 176 -5.80 17.05 17.72
N ASP A 177 -5.57 17.33 16.45
CA ASP A 177 -6.58 17.95 15.58
C ASP A 177 -7.60 16.90 15.11
N LEU A 178 -7.17 15.66 14.93
CA LEU A 178 -8.05 14.52 14.59
C LEU A 178 -8.68 13.89 15.83
N GLY A 179 -8.16 14.15 17.03
CA GLY A 179 -8.66 13.60 18.28
C GLY A 179 -8.43 12.10 18.46
N GLY A 180 -7.40 11.55 17.84
CA GLY A 180 -7.01 10.15 17.94
C GLY A 180 -5.73 9.84 17.16
N PRO A 181 -5.32 8.57 17.10
CA PRO A 181 -4.09 8.17 16.44
C PRO A 181 -4.14 8.38 14.92
N TRP A 182 -2.98 8.70 14.36
CA TRP A 182 -2.76 8.87 12.93
C TRP A 182 -1.36 8.39 12.52
N VAL A 183 -1.17 8.19 11.21
CA VAL A 183 0.19 7.93 10.67
C VAL A 183 1.08 9.15 10.92
N ALA A 184 2.30 8.91 11.37
CA ALA A 184 3.18 9.97 11.80
C ALA A 184 4.63 9.69 11.38
N PRO A 185 5.45 10.74 11.13
CA PRO A 185 6.85 10.61 10.78
C PRO A 185 7.70 10.27 12.03
N THR A 186 7.31 9.21 12.71
CA THR A 186 7.93 8.70 13.93
C THR A 186 8.31 7.24 13.76
N ARG A 187 9.04 6.69 14.72
CA ARG A 187 9.42 5.27 14.72
C ARG A 187 8.17 4.40 14.81
N PRO A 188 8.16 3.22 14.14
CA PRO A 188 7.09 2.26 14.30
C PRO A 188 6.97 1.84 15.77
N THR A 189 5.76 1.76 16.28
CA THR A 189 5.52 1.29 17.64
C THR A 189 5.79 -0.21 17.72
N ARG A 190 6.04 -0.69 18.95
CA ARG A 190 6.20 -2.12 19.19
C ARG A 190 4.97 -2.91 18.71
N GLU A 191 3.77 -2.39 18.92
CA GLU A 191 2.52 -3.02 18.51
C GLU A 191 2.44 -3.17 16.97
N ILE A 192 2.80 -2.13 16.21
CA ILE A 192 2.85 -2.19 14.73
C ILE A 192 3.83 -3.26 14.25
N LEU A 193 5.02 -3.32 14.85
CA LEU A 193 6.02 -4.35 14.50
C LEU A 193 5.54 -5.76 14.85
N GLU A 194 4.93 -5.95 16.03
CA GLU A 194 4.37 -7.25 16.44
C GLU A 194 3.22 -7.71 15.53
N LEU A 195 2.36 -6.78 15.06
CA LEU A 195 1.33 -7.08 14.08
C LEU A 195 1.93 -7.46 12.73
N GLY A 196 2.92 -6.69 12.25
CA GLY A 196 3.63 -7.02 11.02
C GLY A 196 4.26 -8.42 11.06
N VAL A 197 4.92 -8.76 12.16
CA VAL A 197 5.48 -10.11 12.38
C VAL A 197 4.39 -11.19 12.39
N TRP A 198 3.25 -10.93 13.02
CA TRP A 198 2.11 -11.85 13.02
C TRP A 198 1.54 -12.06 11.60
N ILE A 199 1.52 -11.00 10.74
CA ILE A 199 1.12 -11.11 9.34
C ILE A 199 2.12 -11.96 8.55
N VAL A 200 3.43 -11.75 8.75
CA VAL A 200 4.51 -12.52 8.07
C VAL A 200 4.34 -14.03 8.24
N GLU A 201 3.91 -14.48 9.44
CA GLU A 201 3.68 -15.89 9.72
C GLU A 201 2.56 -16.50 8.84
N ARG A 202 1.69 -15.65 8.29
CA ARG A 202 0.49 -16.01 7.52
C ARG A 202 0.57 -15.62 6.06
N ALA A 203 1.64 -14.94 5.66
CA ALA A 203 1.88 -14.42 4.32
C ALA A 203 2.96 -15.25 3.57
N PRO A 204 2.61 -16.41 3.01
CA PRO A 204 3.59 -17.32 2.39
C PRO A 204 4.25 -16.71 1.13
N ARG A 205 3.62 -15.71 0.52
CA ARG A 205 4.10 -15.03 -0.69
C ARG A 205 4.91 -13.77 -0.42
N LEU A 206 5.12 -13.40 0.84
CA LEU A 206 5.82 -12.16 1.21
C LEU A 206 7.22 -12.11 0.60
N ARG A 207 7.55 -10.97 0.00
CA ARG A 207 8.83 -10.67 -0.68
C ARG A 207 9.54 -9.45 -0.13
N ALA A 208 8.80 -8.46 0.37
CA ALA A 208 9.36 -7.21 0.86
C ALA A 208 8.68 -6.73 2.15
N VAL A 209 9.48 -6.06 2.97
CA VAL A 209 9.00 -5.24 4.10
C VAL A 209 9.65 -3.88 3.93
N THR A 210 8.83 -2.84 3.87
CA THR A 210 9.27 -1.46 3.62
C THR A 210 8.90 -0.59 4.82
N VAL A 211 9.78 0.32 5.19
CA VAL A 211 9.45 1.41 6.10
C VAL A 211 8.83 2.51 5.27
N ASP A 212 7.52 2.68 5.39
CA ASP A 212 6.79 3.72 4.68
C ASP A 212 6.60 4.94 5.55
N GLN A 213 7.42 5.94 5.31
CA GLN A 213 7.40 7.22 6.02
C GLN A 213 7.83 8.33 5.07
N PHE A 214 6.97 9.29 4.85
CA PHE A 214 7.33 10.49 4.12
C PHE A 214 6.70 11.72 4.79
N SER A 215 7.52 12.69 5.11
CA SER A 215 7.07 13.97 5.67
C SER A 215 8.25 14.94 5.66
N PRO A 216 8.02 16.24 5.46
CA PRO A 216 9.06 17.24 5.67
C PRO A 216 9.62 17.27 7.11
N ALA A 217 8.87 16.72 8.08
CA ALA A 217 9.29 16.60 9.48
C ALA A 217 10.13 15.34 9.76
N LEU A 218 10.21 14.40 8.81
CA LEU A 218 10.98 13.17 8.98
C LEU A 218 12.48 13.47 9.00
N THR A 219 13.16 13.06 10.07
CA THR A 219 14.62 13.17 10.18
C THR A 219 15.32 11.89 9.75
N ALA A 220 16.58 12.02 9.32
CA ALA A 220 17.39 10.85 8.94
C ALA A 220 17.53 9.87 10.11
N ASP A 221 17.68 10.35 11.34
CA ASP A 221 17.80 9.49 12.53
C ASP A 221 16.55 8.65 12.75
N VAL A 222 15.34 9.24 12.62
CA VAL A 222 14.08 8.52 12.72
C VAL A 222 13.99 7.44 11.64
N MET A 223 14.37 7.77 10.40
CA MET A 223 14.36 6.81 9.29
C MET A 223 15.33 5.65 9.56
N PHE A 224 16.57 5.92 9.91
CA PHE A 224 17.56 4.88 10.19
C PHE A 224 17.15 3.98 11.36
N GLU A 225 16.69 4.55 12.46
CA GLU A 225 16.22 3.77 13.60
C GLU A 225 14.97 2.93 13.24
N SER A 226 14.04 3.47 12.46
CA SER A 226 12.87 2.72 11.98
C SER A 226 13.28 1.51 11.14
N VAL A 227 14.28 1.66 10.27
CA VAL A 227 14.83 0.56 9.46
C VAL A 227 15.49 -0.49 10.37
N GLU A 228 16.30 -0.08 11.36
CA GLU A 228 16.95 -1.04 12.27
C GLU A 228 15.92 -1.78 13.14
N MET A 229 14.94 -1.09 13.72
CA MET A 229 13.83 -1.71 14.46
C MET A 229 13.08 -2.73 13.60
N THR A 230 12.82 -2.39 12.34
CA THR A 230 12.18 -3.28 11.38
C THR A 230 13.06 -4.51 11.09
N ARG A 231 14.34 -4.31 10.85
CA ARG A 231 15.29 -5.42 10.65
C ARG A 231 15.36 -6.36 11.84
N GLU A 232 15.41 -5.84 13.06
CA GLU A 232 15.40 -6.64 14.28
C GLU A 232 14.11 -7.46 14.41
N ALA A 233 12.95 -6.82 14.20
CA ALA A 233 11.67 -7.49 14.34
C ALA A 233 11.45 -8.59 13.29
N PHE A 234 11.79 -8.34 12.03
CA PHE A 234 11.52 -9.25 10.92
C PHE A 234 12.70 -10.15 10.56
N GLY A 235 13.95 -9.72 10.77
CA GLY A 235 15.16 -10.43 10.40
C GLY A 235 15.39 -11.71 11.19
N VAL A 236 15.08 -11.72 12.47
CA VAL A 236 15.20 -12.92 13.33
C VAL A 236 14.30 -14.06 12.82
N ARG A 237 13.14 -13.76 12.26
CA ARG A 237 12.22 -14.78 11.74
C ARG A 237 12.56 -15.28 10.34
N ALA A 238 13.23 -14.49 9.52
CA ALA A 238 13.75 -14.95 8.24
C ALA A 238 14.85 -16.02 8.44
N ALA A 239 15.64 -15.94 9.53
CA ALA A 239 16.63 -16.95 9.89
C ALA A 239 15.99 -18.25 10.38
N ALA A 240 14.90 -18.19 11.15
CA ALA A 240 14.18 -19.36 11.65
C ALA A 240 13.50 -20.19 10.55
N ARG A 241 13.02 -19.54 9.46
CA ARG A 241 12.43 -20.25 8.30
C ARG A 241 13.47 -21.00 7.44
N LYS A 242 14.75 -20.65 7.51
CA LYS A 242 15.81 -21.34 6.75
C LYS A 242 16.29 -22.65 7.41
N THR A 243 15.88 -22.91 8.65
CA THR A 243 16.30 -24.06 9.46
C THR A 243 15.20 -25.10 9.71
N ALA A 244 13.99 -24.92 9.18
CA ALA A 244 12.89 -25.86 9.20
C ALA A 244 12.62 -26.43 7.79
#